data_78acffa63897c030d18636f0209fc2df
#
_entry.id   78acffa63897c030d18636f0209fc2df
#
_cell.length_a   1.000
_cell.length_b   1.000
_cell.length_c   1.000
_cell.angle_alpha   90.00
_cell.angle_beta   90.00
_cell.angle_gamma   90.00
#
_symmetry.space_group_name_H-M   'P 1'
#
loop_
_entity.id
_entity.type
_entity.pdbx_description
1 polymer ?
#
loop_
_entity_poly.entity_id
_entity_poly.type
_entity_poly.pdbx_seq_one_letter_code
_entity_poly.pdbx_strand_id
1 'polypeptide(L)'
;MTILTWRNLLLFCLVCILSTAHQLATAITVVFKNDTDYQGTDDTFVRNGSTFAGGMSNFGKCAYIEINAETRLGLIRFDVSSIKKKYVQINSVTLRLFSKNAPQNGSISAHRLNIANSAWREGGNCGGTVFGGNRHEVTWFHLADYGGLSAKPSWASGTAGPTDAGIDYDDEALGLTDNLDSSEDTKFDIEFDGDLNGLIDDWSFSGPIVGLRDRGGNSCWTSDWNWTQPAPETTNEGILLKGSENTIHVFHSSEAEDKELRPQLIVTYSSTFEIIKIIRNPNTGSTTIQFSSSPGEEYAVDASYDLNIWEELDDGVIGKKDKTEFVDDFLAPENKGGELFYRVRKL
;
A
#
# COMPACT_ATOMS: atom_id res chain seq x y z
N MET A 1 -2.63 -14.99 61.89
CA MET A 1 -1.60 -14.02 61.48
C MET A 1 -0.62 -14.77 60.56
N THR A 2 -0.95 -14.76 59.27
CA THR A 2 -0.23 -15.61 58.27
C THR A 2 0.89 -14.74 57.67
N ILE A 3 2.12 -15.11 57.89
CA ILE A 3 3.30 -14.43 57.38
C ILE A 3 3.41 -14.80 55.89
N LEU A 4 3.06 -13.86 55.01
CA LEU A 4 3.33 -13.97 53.57
C LEU A 4 4.86 -13.81 53.39
N THR A 5 5.52 -14.89 53.00
CA THR A 5 6.98 -14.87 52.80
C THR A 5 7.33 -14.09 51.53
N TRP A 6 8.30 -13.19 51.65
CA TRP A 6 8.84 -12.31 50.59
C TRP A 6 9.34 -13.05 49.33
N ARG A 7 9.47 -14.36 49.37
CA ARG A 7 9.87 -15.18 48.22
C ARG A 7 8.85 -15.19 47.08
N ASN A 8 7.52 -15.08 47.37
CA ASN A 8 6.50 -15.12 46.36
C ASN A 8 6.32 -13.77 45.63
N LEU A 9 6.70 -12.66 46.27
CA LEU A 9 6.63 -11.35 45.65
C LEU A 9 7.76 -11.12 44.63
N LEU A 10 8.95 -11.69 44.88
CA LEU A 10 10.07 -11.61 43.95
C LEU A 10 9.89 -12.49 42.72
N LEU A 11 9.19 -13.64 42.85
CA LEU A 11 8.86 -14.48 41.68
C LEU A 11 7.86 -13.82 40.76
N PHE A 12 6.87 -13.10 41.30
CA PHE A 12 5.86 -12.40 40.50
C PHE A 12 6.45 -11.19 39.75
N CYS A 13 7.41 -10.47 40.33
CA CYS A 13 8.10 -9.38 39.63
C CYS A 13 9.08 -9.89 38.56
N LEU A 14 9.70 -11.07 38.76
CA LEU A 14 10.62 -11.62 37.76
C LEU A 14 9.92 -12.16 36.53
N VAL A 15 8.70 -12.70 36.66
CA VAL A 15 7.87 -13.18 35.54
C VAL A 15 7.37 -12.00 34.68
N CYS A 16 7.11 -10.83 35.27
CA CYS A 16 6.72 -9.62 34.51
C CYS A 16 7.89 -8.96 33.77
N ILE A 17 9.13 -9.21 34.11
CA ILE A 17 10.30 -8.59 33.45
C ILE A 17 10.84 -9.44 32.31
N LEU A 18 10.56 -10.74 32.27
CA LEU A 18 11.03 -11.66 31.23
C LEU A 18 10.10 -11.84 30.04
N SER A 19 8.89 -11.23 30.06
CA SER A 19 7.95 -11.33 28.95
C SER A 19 8.18 -10.33 27.80
N THR A 20 9.28 -9.57 27.81
CA THR A 20 9.64 -8.69 26.69
C THR A 20 10.87 -9.18 25.94
N ALA A 21 10.96 -10.48 25.65
CA ALA A 21 11.76 -10.90 24.51
C ALA A 21 11.01 -10.40 23.26
N HIS A 22 11.22 -9.15 22.90
CA HIS A 22 10.80 -8.65 21.60
C HIS A 22 11.52 -9.50 20.57
N GLN A 23 10.84 -10.46 19.96
CA GLN A 23 11.31 -10.99 18.69
C GLN A 23 11.48 -9.77 17.78
N LEU A 24 12.70 -9.51 17.35
CA LEU A 24 13.00 -8.50 16.36
C LEU A 24 12.28 -8.95 15.08
N ALA A 25 11.10 -8.40 14.86
CA ALA A 25 10.38 -8.62 13.60
C ALA A 25 11.30 -8.17 12.47
N THR A 26 11.63 -9.06 11.57
CA THR A 26 12.47 -8.73 10.42
C THR A 26 11.71 -7.75 9.55
N ALA A 27 12.27 -6.57 9.32
CA ALA A 27 11.69 -5.59 8.43
C ALA A 27 11.90 -6.04 6.97
N ILE A 28 10.82 -6.02 6.20
CA ILE A 28 10.79 -6.36 4.78
C ILE A 28 10.52 -5.07 4.03
N THR A 29 11.31 -4.79 3.00
CA THR A 29 11.09 -3.65 2.12
C THR A 29 10.65 -4.14 0.74
N VAL A 30 9.53 -3.63 0.26
CA VAL A 30 9.02 -3.87 -1.09
C VAL A 30 9.01 -2.55 -1.85
N VAL A 31 9.44 -2.60 -3.11
CA VAL A 31 9.44 -1.46 -4.02
C VAL A 31 8.45 -1.74 -5.15
N PHE A 32 7.42 -0.90 -5.26
CA PHE A 32 6.47 -0.90 -6.36
C PHE A 32 6.96 0.09 -7.41
N LYS A 33 7.41 -0.41 -8.55
CA LYS A 33 7.93 0.35 -9.68
C LYS A 33 7.61 -0.38 -10.98
N ASN A 34 7.03 0.31 -11.97
CA ASN A 34 6.75 -0.32 -13.26
C ASN A 34 8.04 -0.81 -13.93
N ASP A 35 8.18 -2.13 -14.05
CA ASP A 35 9.27 -2.83 -14.72
C ASP A 35 8.78 -4.10 -15.43
N THR A 36 9.57 -5.17 -15.48
CA THR A 36 9.18 -6.47 -16.07
C THR A 36 8.22 -7.24 -15.16
N ASP A 37 8.36 -7.14 -13.86
CA ASP A 37 7.70 -7.99 -12.86
C ASP A 37 6.48 -7.29 -12.26
N TYR A 38 6.52 -5.97 -12.16
CA TYR A 38 5.43 -5.14 -11.65
C TYR A 38 4.95 -4.15 -12.71
N GLN A 39 3.64 -4.08 -12.92
CA GLN A 39 2.98 -3.20 -13.89
C GLN A 39 1.75 -2.52 -13.29
N GLY A 40 1.82 -2.22 -11.99
CA GLY A 40 0.69 -1.75 -11.19
C GLY A 40 0.68 -0.25 -10.89
N THR A 41 1.56 0.54 -11.50
CA THR A 41 1.53 2.00 -11.37
C THR A 41 0.67 2.60 -12.48
N ASP A 42 -0.31 3.42 -12.09
CA ASP A 42 -1.03 4.34 -12.99
C ASP A 42 -0.58 5.76 -12.60
N ASP A 43 -0.16 6.57 -13.55
CA ASP A 43 0.17 7.97 -13.30
C ASP A 43 -0.17 8.88 -14.49
N THR A 44 -0.47 10.10 -14.18
CA THR A 44 -0.77 11.14 -15.16
C THR A 44 -0.70 12.52 -14.47
N PHE A 45 -1.01 13.57 -15.22
CA PHE A 45 -1.37 14.85 -14.63
C PHE A 45 -2.59 15.44 -15.33
N VAL A 46 -3.32 16.25 -14.60
CA VAL A 46 -4.42 17.04 -15.15
C VAL A 46 -3.99 18.48 -15.26
N ARG A 47 -4.38 19.14 -16.35
CA ARG A 47 -3.98 20.52 -16.64
C ARG A 47 -5.18 21.41 -16.86
N ASN A 48 -5.24 22.51 -16.08
CA ASN A 48 -6.17 23.59 -16.33
C ASN A 48 -5.77 24.31 -17.62
N GLY A 49 -6.55 24.13 -18.66
CA GLY A 49 -6.35 24.83 -19.93
C GLY A 49 -7.17 26.11 -19.98
N SER A 50 -6.58 27.20 -20.48
CA SER A 50 -7.31 28.46 -20.75
C SER A 50 -8.43 28.31 -21.80
N THR A 51 -8.47 27.18 -22.49
CA THR A 51 -9.50 26.79 -23.44
C THR A 51 -10.12 25.46 -23.02
N PHE A 52 -11.38 25.25 -23.41
CA PHE A 52 -12.05 23.96 -23.18
C PHE A 52 -11.22 22.79 -23.71
N ALA A 53 -10.64 22.93 -24.91
CA ALA A 53 -9.79 21.91 -25.51
C ALA A 53 -8.55 21.61 -24.64
N GLY A 54 -7.93 22.61 -24.00
CA GLY A 54 -6.78 22.41 -23.12
C GLY A 54 -7.10 21.63 -21.85
N GLY A 55 -8.26 21.88 -21.25
CA GLY A 55 -8.73 21.14 -20.06
C GLY A 55 -9.26 19.74 -20.35
N MET A 56 -9.51 19.41 -21.63
CA MET A 56 -9.93 18.09 -22.08
C MET A 56 -8.76 17.20 -22.55
N SER A 57 -7.53 17.61 -22.32
CA SER A 57 -6.36 16.82 -22.69
C SER A 57 -6.04 15.78 -21.63
N ASN A 58 -5.62 14.59 -22.07
CA ASN A 58 -5.11 13.52 -21.23
C ASN A 58 -3.59 13.36 -21.43
N PHE A 59 -2.88 12.98 -20.38
CA PHE A 59 -1.42 12.93 -20.34
C PHE A 59 -0.87 11.58 -19.82
N GLY A 60 -1.69 10.54 -19.71
CA GLY A 60 -1.29 9.25 -19.16
C GLY A 60 -0.21 8.48 -19.95
N LYS A 61 0.05 8.86 -21.23
CA LYS A 61 1.15 8.29 -22.03
C LYS A 61 2.35 9.21 -22.17
N CYS A 62 2.36 10.31 -21.44
CA CYS A 62 3.56 11.14 -21.39
C CYS A 62 4.64 10.48 -20.52
N ALA A 63 5.88 10.48 -20.97
CA ALA A 63 7.01 10.01 -20.16
C ALA A 63 7.38 10.98 -19.02
N TYR A 64 6.42 11.80 -18.60
CA TYR A 64 6.60 12.80 -17.54
C TYR A 64 5.29 13.23 -16.91
N ILE A 65 5.39 13.76 -15.68
CA ILE A 65 4.31 14.37 -14.91
C ILE A 65 4.67 15.84 -14.67
N GLU A 66 3.77 16.77 -15.00
CA GLU A 66 3.93 18.20 -14.69
C GLU A 66 3.14 18.56 -13.44
N ILE A 67 3.77 19.26 -12.50
CA ILE A 67 3.18 19.65 -11.22
C ILE A 67 3.46 21.11 -10.92
N ASN A 68 2.42 21.85 -10.48
CA ASN A 68 2.55 23.17 -9.88
C ASN A 68 1.42 23.39 -8.84
N ALA A 69 1.32 24.60 -8.29
CA ALA A 69 0.35 24.88 -7.21
C ALA A 69 -1.12 24.78 -7.63
N GLU A 70 -1.48 25.14 -8.88
CA GLU A 70 -2.88 25.41 -9.21
C GLU A 70 -3.35 24.82 -10.55
N THR A 71 -2.47 24.77 -11.54
CA THR A 71 -2.88 24.52 -12.92
C THR A 71 -2.41 23.18 -13.48
N ARG A 72 -1.53 22.49 -12.76
CA ARG A 72 -1.01 21.16 -13.09
C ARG A 72 -0.90 20.33 -11.83
N LEU A 73 -1.74 19.35 -11.72
CA LEU A 73 -1.81 18.48 -10.55
C LEU A 73 -1.50 17.05 -11.00
N GLY A 74 -0.51 16.42 -10.34
CA GLY A 74 -0.11 15.05 -10.62
C GLY A 74 -1.06 14.08 -9.94
N LEU A 75 -1.32 12.96 -10.59
CA LEU A 75 -2.07 11.83 -10.06
C LEU A 75 -1.20 10.58 -10.16
N ILE A 76 -1.09 9.84 -9.08
CA ILE A 76 -0.33 8.58 -9.08
C ILE A 76 -1.00 7.56 -8.19
N ARG A 77 -0.98 6.29 -8.61
CA ARG A 77 -1.55 5.16 -7.87
C ARG A 77 -0.70 3.92 -8.08
N PHE A 78 -0.54 3.12 -7.02
CA PHE A 78 0.21 1.86 -7.03
C PHE A 78 -0.69 0.71 -6.60
N ASP A 79 -0.65 -0.41 -7.31
CA ASP A 79 -1.27 -1.65 -6.86
C ASP A 79 -0.39 -2.29 -5.77
N VAL A 80 -0.81 -2.16 -4.53
CA VAL A 80 -0.13 -2.72 -3.35
C VAL A 80 -0.80 -3.99 -2.82
N SER A 81 -1.65 -4.63 -3.61
CA SER A 81 -2.42 -5.82 -3.22
C SER A 81 -1.56 -7.03 -2.83
N SER A 82 -0.28 -7.03 -3.21
CA SER A 82 0.68 -8.04 -2.79
C SER A 82 1.04 -7.96 -1.29
N ILE A 83 0.84 -6.81 -0.65
CA ILE A 83 1.02 -6.66 0.80
C ILE A 83 -0.20 -7.28 1.50
N LYS A 84 0.02 -8.40 2.18
CA LYS A 84 -1.07 -9.10 2.89
C LYS A 84 -1.32 -8.46 4.24
N LYS A 85 -2.40 -7.73 4.36
CA LYS A 85 -2.82 -6.86 5.46
C LYS A 85 -2.79 -7.46 6.87
N LYS A 86 -3.24 -8.69 7.02
CA LYS A 86 -3.65 -9.22 8.35
C LYS A 86 -2.50 -9.43 9.33
N TYR A 87 -1.26 -9.47 8.83
CA TYR A 87 -0.10 -9.87 9.62
C TYR A 87 1.10 -8.96 9.43
N VAL A 88 0.86 -7.70 9.05
CA VAL A 88 1.93 -6.74 8.83
C VAL A 88 1.71 -5.47 9.64
N GLN A 89 2.78 -4.94 10.15
CA GLN A 89 2.88 -3.59 10.70
C GLN A 89 3.65 -2.76 9.70
N ILE A 90 3.02 -1.76 9.11
CA ILE A 90 3.69 -0.84 8.19
C ILE A 90 4.59 0.08 9.02
N ASN A 91 5.88 0.06 8.70
CA ASN A 91 6.90 0.85 9.42
C ASN A 91 7.17 2.18 8.71
N SER A 92 7.18 2.17 7.38
CA SER A 92 7.35 3.38 6.57
C SER A 92 6.77 3.21 5.17
N VAL A 93 6.31 4.31 4.60
CA VAL A 93 5.91 4.44 3.20
C VAL A 93 6.60 5.66 2.63
N THR A 94 7.28 5.50 1.50
CA THR A 94 7.99 6.60 0.82
C THR A 94 7.62 6.61 -0.65
N LEU A 95 7.14 7.74 -1.13
CA LEU A 95 6.99 8.00 -2.56
C LEU A 95 8.28 8.61 -3.09
N ARG A 96 8.91 7.94 -4.05
CA ARG A 96 10.12 8.42 -4.73
C ARG A 96 9.80 8.87 -6.12
N LEU A 97 10.22 10.09 -6.44
CA LEU A 97 10.12 10.73 -7.74
C LEU A 97 11.51 11.09 -8.26
N PHE A 98 11.66 11.19 -9.57
CA PHE A 98 12.90 11.62 -10.22
C PHE A 98 12.61 12.82 -11.12
N SER A 99 13.35 13.90 -10.94
CA SER A 99 13.18 15.11 -11.78
C SER A 99 13.56 14.82 -13.23
N LYS A 100 12.76 15.32 -14.16
CA LYS A 100 13.06 15.24 -15.60
C LYS A 100 13.76 16.48 -16.12
N ASN A 101 13.67 17.57 -15.42
CA ASN A 101 14.40 18.82 -15.69
C ASN A 101 14.96 19.32 -14.36
N ALA A 102 15.89 20.26 -14.43
CA ALA A 102 16.37 20.90 -13.20
C ALA A 102 15.19 21.60 -12.51
N PRO A 103 14.68 21.08 -11.36
CA PRO A 103 13.59 21.73 -10.67
C PRO A 103 14.05 23.07 -10.12
N GLN A 104 13.12 23.99 -10.03
CA GLN A 104 13.36 25.29 -9.40
C GLN A 104 12.87 25.23 -7.96
N ASN A 105 13.24 26.20 -7.14
CA ASN A 105 12.81 26.31 -5.74
C ASN A 105 11.32 26.01 -5.57
N GLY A 106 11.00 25.31 -4.52
CA GLY A 106 9.64 24.91 -4.16
C GLY A 106 9.59 23.59 -3.43
N SER A 107 8.39 23.14 -3.14
CA SER A 107 8.12 21.82 -2.55
C SER A 107 6.98 21.12 -3.29
N ILE A 108 6.93 19.81 -3.16
CA ILE A 108 5.81 18.99 -3.62
C ILE A 108 5.19 18.33 -2.39
N SER A 109 3.88 18.49 -2.24
CA SER A 109 3.08 17.76 -1.28
C SER A 109 2.33 16.59 -1.95
N ALA A 110 2.24 15.49 -1.23
CA ALA A 110 1.44 14.33 -1.60
C ALA A 110 0.19 14.28 -0.71
N HIS A 111 -0.99 14.23 -1.30
CA HIS A 111 -2.25 14.16 -0.59
C HIS A 111 -3.01 12.89 -1.01
N ARG A 112 -3.71 12.29 -0.07
CA ARG A 112 -4.63 11.21 -0.39
C ARG A 112 -5.81 11.77 -1.17
N LEU A 113 -6.13 11.18 -2.34
CA LEU A 113 -7.36 11.53 -3.05
C LEU A 113 -8.58 11.05 -2.26
N ASN A 114 -9.69 11.79 -2.34
CA ASN A 114 -10.95 11.32 -1.77
C ASN A 114 -11.42 10.07 -2.52
N ILE A 115 -11.98 9.10 -1.78
CA ILE A 115 -12.49 7.83 -2.33
C ILE A 115 -13.50 8.04 -3.47
N ALA A 116 -14.28 9.11 -3.43
CA ALA A 116 -15.21 9.46 -4.51
C ALA A 116 -14.51 9.73 -5.84
N ASN A 117 -13.21 10.03 -5.81
CA ASN A 117 -12.37 10.26 -6.99
C ASN A 117 -11.61 9.01 -7.45
N SER A 118 -11.79 7.85 -6.82
CA SER A 118 -11.06 6.60 -7.13
C SER A 118 -11.26 6.10 -8.56
N ALA A 119 -12.30 6.55 -9.24
CA ALA A 119 -12.64 6.12 -10.61
C ALA A 119 -11.75 6.75 -11.70
N TRP A 120 -10.78 7.60 -11.36
CA TRP A 120 -9.89 8.19 -12.35
C TRP A 120 -9.06 7.12 -13.10
N ARG A 121 -8.76 7.39 -14.36
CA ARG A 121 -7.98 6.48 -15.21
C ARG A 121 -6.87 7.21 -15.91
N GLU A 122 -5.70 6.61 -15.93
CA GLU A 122 -4.49 7.14 -16.55
C GLU A 122 -4.72 7.61 -17.99
N GLY A 123 -5.28 6.75 -18.81
CA GLY A 123 -5.54 7.03 -20.22
C GLY A 123 -4.38 6.65 -21.15
N GLY A 124 -4.58 6.94 -22.45
CA GLY A 124 -3.71 6.46 -23.52
C GLY A 124 -3.08 7.55 -24.38
N ASN A 125 -3.11 8.82 -23.96
CA ASN A 125 -2.62 9.96 -24.74
C ASN A 125 -1.51 10.73 -24.04
N CYS A 126 -0.79 11.53 -24.82
CA CYS A 126 0.14 12.54 -24.31
C CYS A 126 -0.22 13.89 -24.96
N GLY A 127 -1.06 14.69 -24.27
CA GLY A 127 -1.49 16.00 -24.72
C GLY A 127 -2.58 15.98 -25.80
N GLY A 128 -3.09 14.81 -26.15
CA GLY A 128 -4.21 14.69 -27.10
C GLY A 128 -5.51 15.12 -26.48
N THR A 129 -6.30 15.93 -27.20
CA THR A 129 -7.66 16.32 -26.79
C THR A 129 -8.59 15.14 -26.92
N VAL A 130 -9.35 14.84 -25.89
CA VAL A 130 -10.29 13.73 -25.82
C VAL A 130 -11.62 14.15 -26.49
N PHE A 131 -11.62 14.31 -27.82
CA PHE A 131 -12.83 14.54 -28.58
C PHE A 131 -13.30 13.26 -29.27
N GLY A 132 -14.50 12.80 -28.91
CA GLY A 132 -15.30 11.86 -29.67
C GLY A 132 -14.83 10.42 -29.68
N GLY A 133 -15.44 9.59 -28.85
CA GLY A 133 -15.48 8.13 -28.95
C GLY A 133 -14.30 7.38 -28.34
N ASN A 134 -14.57 6.52 -27.37
CA ASN A 134 -13.71 5.47 -26.82
C ASN A 134 -12.64 5.85 -25.80
N ARG A 135 -12.78 6.93 -25.04
CA ARG A 135 -11.71 7.34 -24.13
C ARG A 135 -12.21 7.49 -22.70
N HIS A 136 -11.93 6.49 -21.90
CA HIS A 136 -12.17 6.47 -20.45
C HIS A 136 -10.97 7.06 -19.71
N GLU A 137 -10.62 8.32 -19.97
CA GLU A 137 -9.38 8.95 -19.53
C GLU A 137 -9.68 10.13 -18.61
N VAL A 138 -8.84 10.31 -17.57
CA VAL A 138 -8.93 11.46 -16.68
C VAL A 138 -8.50 12.73 -17.44
N THR A 139 -9.23 13.80 -17.18
CA THR A 139 -8.93 15.16 -17.66
C THR A 139 -9.16 16.16 -16.55
N TRP A 140 -8.86 17.44 -16.78
CA TRP A 140 -9.19 18.49 -15.81
C TRP A 140 -10.69 18.54 -15.46
N PHE A 141 -11.56 18.23 -16.41
CA PHE A 141 -13.02 18.33 -16.21
C PHE A 141 -13.69 17.05 -15.70
N HIS A 142 -13.06 15.88 -15.89
CA HIS A 142 -13.70 14.60 -15.63
C HIS A 142 -12.70 13.56 -15.11
N LEU A 143 -13.15 12.70 -14.18
CA LEU A 143 -12.41 11.51 -13.73
C LEU A 143 -12.21 10.48 -14.83
N ALA A 144 -13.21 10.39 -15.72
CA ALA A 144 -13.14 9.54 -16.89
C ALA A 144 -14.08 10.10 -17.95
N ASP A 145 -13.66 10.15 -19.21
CA ASP A 145 -14.54 10.52 -20.33
C ASP A 145 -15.07 9.28 -21.01
N TYR A 146 -16.37 9.04 -20.88
CA TYR A 146 -17.06 7.88 -21.46
C TYR A 146 -17.60 8.14 -22.89
N GLY A 147 -16.99 9.03 -23.64
CA GLY A 147 -17.28 9.23 -25.06
C GLY A 147 -18.77 9.39 -25.40
N GLY A 148 -19.31 10.60 -25.29
CA GLY A 148 -20.64 10.93 -25.80
C GLY A 148 -21.82 10.71 -24.86
N LEU A 149 -21.62 10.27 -23.64
CA LEU A 149 -22.68 10.18 -22.64
C LEU A 149 -22.90 11.54 -21.96
N SER A 150 -24.17 11.82 -21.64
CA SER A 150 -24.58 13.07 -21.01
C SER A 150 -24.17 13.19 -19.53
N ALA A 151 -23.76 12.11 -18.91
CA ALA A 151 -23.28 12.10 -17.50
C ALA A 151 -21.86 11.54 -17.45
N LYS A 152 -20.88 12.43 -17.32
CA LYS A 152 -19.48 12.09 -17.09
C LYS A 152 -19.21 12.18 -15.60
N PRO A 153 -18.48 11.24 -14.97
CA PRO A 153 -18.10 11.39 -13.57
C PRO A 153 -17.21 12.62 -13.44
N SER A 154 -17.70 13.60 -12.67
CA SER A 154 -16.95 14.80 -12.29
C SER A 154 -16.11 14.51 -11.05
N TRP A 155 -15.22 15.42 -10.74
CA TRP A 155 -14.53 15.44 -9.45
C TRP A 155 -15.54 15.55 -8.31
N ALA A 156 -15.19 15.07 -7.12
CA ALA A 156 -16.09 15.01 -5.96
C ALA A 156 -16.70 16.35 -5.57
N SER A 157 -15.93 17.43 -5.73
CA SER A 157 -16.39 18.82 -5.52
C SER A 157 -17.45 19.28 -6.53
N GLY A 158 -17.60 18.58 -7.67
CA GLY A 158 -18.42 19.02 -8.77
C GLY A 158 -17.82 20.16 -9.59
N THR A 159 -16.64 20.64 -9.24
CA THR A 159 -15.87 21.66 -9.95
C THR A 159 -14.88 21.04 -10.95
N ALA A 160 -14.24 21.87 -11.76
CA ALA A 160 -13.21 21.41 -12.69
C ALA A 160 -11.86 21.32 -11.99
N GLY A 161 -11.23 20.17 -12.10
CA GLY A 161 -9.96 19.83 -11.44
C GLY A 161 -10.14 19.38 -9.99
N PRO A 162 -9.24 18.57 -9.46
CA PRO A 162 -9.23 18.17 -8.06
C PRO A 162 -8.59 19.28 -7.20
N THR A 163 -9.33 20.38 -7.01
CA THR A 163 -8.79 21.61 -6.40
C THR A 163 -9.28 21.87 -4.99
N ASP A 164 -10.38 21.23 -4.57
CA ASP A 164 -11.03 21.51 -3.30
C ASP A 164 -10.52 20.56 -2.20
N ALA A 165 -9.64 21.12 -1.33
CA ALA A 165 -9.13 20.42 -0.16
C ALA A 165 -10.29 20.01 0.79
N GLY A 166 -10.21 18.83 1.35
CA GLY A 166 -11.26 18.23 2.18
C GLY A 166 -12.45 17.64 1.39
N ILE A 167 -12.54 17.87 0.08
CA ILE A 167 -13.59 17.33 -0.80
C ILE A 167 -12.98 16.46 -1.89
N ASP A 168 -12.05 16.98 -2.68
CA ASP A 168 -11.40 16.22 -3.75
C ASP A 168 -10.21 15.39 -3.23
N TYR A 169 -9.54 15.88 -2.20
CA TYR A 169 -8.38 15.25 -1.56
C TYR A 169 -8.31 15.67 -0.08
N ASP A 170 -7.59 14.93 0.72
CA ASP A 170 -7.39 15.24 2.13
C ASP A 170 -6.59 16.53 2.28
N ASP A 171 -7.08 17.45 3.13
CA ASP A 171 -6.43 18.75 3.38
C ASP A 171 -5.04 18.57 4.00
N GLU A 172 -4.89 17.58 4.88
CA GLU A 172 -3.60 17.19 5.44
C GLU A 172 -2.79 16.38 4.41
N ALA A 173 -1.56 16.80 4.16
CA ALA A 173 -0.67 16.07 3.27
C ALA A 173 -0.19 14.77 3.93
N LEU A 174 -0.10 13.69 3.16
CA LEU A 174 0.60 12.47 3.57
C LEU A 174 2.08 12.73 3.83
N GLY A 175 2.66 13.66 3.10
CA GLY A 175 4.04 14.06 3.22
C GLY A 175 4.39 15.16 2.22
N LEU A 176 5.56 15.73 2.40
CA LEU A 176 6.07 16.76 1.48
C LEU A 176 7.59 16.59 1.28
N THR A 177 8.08 17.08 0.15
CA THR A 177 9.51 17.23 -0.07
C THR A 177 9.84 18.70 -0.22
N ASP A 178 10.86 19.15 0.50
CA ASP A 178 11.39 20.50 0.41
C ASP A 178 12.59 20.55 -0.52
N ASN A 179 12.97 21.77 -0.93
CA ASN A 179 14.20 22.08 -1.66
C ASN A 179 14.37 21.30 -2.96
N LEU A 180 13.47 21.55 -3.91
CA LEU A 180 13.58 21.01 -5.27
C LEU A 180 14.72 21.66 -6.09
N ASP A 181 15.69 22.29 -5.45
CA ASP A 181 16.86 22.87 -6.14
C ASP A 181 17.90 21.79 -6.45
N SER A 182 17.83 21.21 -7.62
CA SER A 182 18.71 20.13 -8.03
C SER A 182 18.85 20.02 -9.55
N SER A 183 19.65 19.09 -9.99
CA SER A 183 19.84 18.77 -11.42
C SER A 183 18.78 17.80 -11.96
N GLU A 184 18.77 17.61 -13.26
CA GLU A 184 18.00 16.56 -13.95
C GLU A 184 18.32 15.18 -13.37
N ASP A 185 17.34 14.27 -13.39
CA ASP A 185 17.39 12.89 -12.87
C ASP A 185 17.69 12.77 -11.36
N THR A 186 17.54 13.87 -10.63
CA THR A 186 17.70 13.84 -9.18
C THR A 186 16.49 13.19 -8.50
N LYS A 187 16.79 12.36 -7.52
CA LYS A 187 15.84 11.65 -6.68
C LYS A 187 15.26 12.56 -5.60
N PHE A 188 13.94 12.52 -5.44
CA PHE A 188 13.20 13.16 -4.36
C PHE A 188 12.35 12.13 -3.64
N ASP A 189 12.48 12.04 -2.33
CA ASP A 189 11.72 11.15 -1.47
C ASP A 189 10.70 11.98 -0.67
N ILE A 190 9.44 11.58 -0.70
CA ILE A 190 8.35 12.08 0.12
C ILE A 190 8.01 10.98 1.11
N GLU A 191 8.42 11.16 2.35
CA GLU A 191 8.08 10.24 3.44
C GLU A 191 6.65 10.50 3.91
N PHE A 192 5.86 9.46 4.05
CA PHE A 192 4.46 9.57 4.49
C PHE A 192 4.37 9.45 5.99
N ASP A 193 3.52 10.29 6.56
CA ASP A 193 3.16 10.33 7.97
C ASP A 193 1.73 9.88 8.21
N GLY A 194 1.34 9.70 9.47
CA GLY A 194 -0.01 9.37 9.89
C GLY A 194 -0.28 7.87 10.01
N ASP A 195 -1.51 7.45 9.75
CA ASP A 195 -1.92 6.03 9.83
C ASP A 195 -1.53 5.27 8.56
N LEU A 196 -0.28 4.85 8.49
CA LEU A 196 0.26 4.09 7.36
C LEU A 196 -0.39 2.70 7.21
N ASN A 197 -0.83 2.08 8.31
CA ASN A 197 -1.53 0.79 8.25
C ASN A 197 -2.88 0.96 7.57
N GLY A 198 -3.68 1.93 8.01
CA GLY A 198 -4.96 2.24 7.39
C GLY A 198 -4.81 2.60 5.91
N LEU A 199 -3.81 3.41 5.56
CA LEU A 199 -3.52 3.81 4.18
C LEU A 199 -3.25 2.60 3.28
N ILE A 200 -2.31 1.73 3.65
CA ILE A 200 -1.97 0.53 2.87
C ILE A 200 -3.13 -0.46 2.90
N ASP A 201 -3.87 -0.54 3.99
CA ASP A 201 -5.06 -1.35 4.11
C ASP A 201 -6.13 -0.93 3.09
N ASP A 202 -6.44 0.30 2.98
CA ASP A 202 -7.40 0.80 2.01
C ASP A 202 -6.91 0.56 0.57
N TRP A 203 -5.65 0.85 0.29
CA TRP A 203 -5.09 0.68 -1.06
C TRP A 203 -4.89 -0.77 -1.48
N SER A 204 -4.72 -1.71 -0.55
CA SER A 204 -4.56 -3.13 -0.87
C SER A 204 -5.89 -3.85 -1.06
N PHE A 205 -7.02 -3.24 -0.70
CA PHE A 205 -8.35 -3.75 -0.98
C PHE A 205 -8.73 -3.49 -2.44
N SER A 206 -7.98 -4.02 -3.35
CA SER A 206 -8.40 -4.07 -4.74
C SER A 206 -9.41 -5.21 -4.88
N GLY A 207 -10.69 -4.88 -4.78
CA GLY A 207 -11.68 -5.64 -5.53
C GLY A 207 -11.19 -5.72 -6.99
N PRO A 208 -11.60 -6.70 -7.79
CA PRO A 208 -11.13 -6.80 -9.15
C PRO A 208 -11.32 -5.44 -9.82
N ILE A 209 -10.21 -4.82 -10.27
CA ILE A 209 -10.29 -3.69 -11.19
C ILE A 209 -11.00 -4.25 -12.41
N VAL A 210 -12.34 -4.20 -12.41
CA VAL A 210 -13.14 -4.46 -13.60
C VAL A 210 -13.03 -3.21 -14.47
N GLY A 211 -11.80 -2.85 -14.75
CA GLY A 211 -11.40 -1.88 -15.72
C GLY A 211 -10.53 -2.60 -16.69
N LEU A 212 -11.09 -2.90 -17.84
CA LEU A 212 -10.36 -3.38 -18.98
C LEU A 212 -9.06 -2.59 -19.12
N ARG A 213 -7.95 -3.19 -18.69
CA ARG A 213 -6.62 -2.82 -19.18
C ARG A 213 -6.61 -3.21 -20.65
N ASP A 214 -7.17 -2.37 -21.51
CA ASP A 214 -6.94 -2.52 -22.93
C ASP A 214 -5.54 -1.98 -23.25
N ARG A 215 -4.53 -2.83 -23.08
CA ARG A 215 -3.16 -2.58 -23.53
C ARG A 215 -2.98 -2.76 -25.04
N GLY A 216 -4.02 -3.11 -25.76
CA GLY A 216 -3.99 -3.29 -27.20
C GLY A 216 -5.03 -2.42 -27.85
N GLY A 217 -4.63 -1.42 -28.63
CA GLY A 217 -5.46 -0.45 -29.33
C GLY A 217 -6.56 -1.00 -30.26
N ASN A 218 -7.38 -1.88 -29.75
CA ASN A 218 -8.54 -2.41 -30.42
C ASN A 218 -9.80 -1.86 -29.79
N SER A 219 -10.58 -1.17 -30.59
CA SER A 219 -11.90 -0.64 -30.29
C SER A 219 -12.83 -1.72 -29.75
N CYS A 220 -13.15 -1.71 -28.47
CA CYS A 220 -14.25 -2.49 -27.91
C CYS A 220 -15.57 -1.76 -28.16
N TRP A 221 -16.16 -1.97 -29.30
CA TRP A 221 -17.57 -1.73 -29.52
C TRP A 221 -18.36 -2.97 -29.09
N THR A 222 -18.72 -3.07 -27.81
CA THR A 222 -19.80 -3.97 -27.38
C THR A 222 -20.90 -3.12 -26.78
N SER A 223 -22.08 -3.28 -27.35
CA SER A 223 -23.32 -2.56 -27.02
C SER A 223 -23.93 -2.94 -25.67
N ASP A 224 -23.23 -3.70 -24.83
CA ASP A 224 -23.77 -4.34 -23.63
C ASP A 224 -23.34 -3.67 -22.32
N TRP A 225 -23.02 -2.38 -22.36
CA TRP A 225 -22.71 -1.62 -21.16
C TRP A 225 -23.98 -1.31 -20.37
N ASN A 226 -24.28 -2.16 -19.41
CA ASN A 226 -25.34 -1.90 -18.44
C ASN A 226 -24.77 -0.98 -17.33
N TRP A 227 -25.09 0.31 -17.42
CA TRP A 227 -24.61 1.40 -16.58
C TRP A 227 -25.08 1.34 -15.11
N THR A 228 -25.74 0.28 -14.70
CA THR A 228 -26.13 0.02 -13.32
C THR A 228 -25.06 -0.72 -12.52
N GLN A 229 -23.85 -0.93 -13.09
CA GLN A 229 -22.75 -1.48 -12.32
C GLN A 229 -22.35 -0.47 -11.25
N PRO A 230 -22.26 -0.89 -10.00
CA PRO A 230 -21.71 -0.04 -8.96
C PRO A 230 -20.31 0.42 -9.36
N ALA A 231 -19.92 1.62 -8.96
CA ALA A 231 -18.55 2.10 -9.12
C ALA A 231 -17.59 0.97 -8.71
N PRO A 232 -16.49 0.77 -9.45
CA PRO A 232 -15.55 -0.28 -9.09
C PRO A 232 -15.21 -0.13 -7.62
N GLU A 233 -15.40 -1.20 -6.85
CA GLU A 233 -15.04 -1.27 -5.42
C GLU A 233 -13.50 -1.24 -5.25
N THR A 234 -12.84 -0.29 -5.90
CA THR A 234 -11.44 -0.02 -5.65
C THR A 234 -11.38 1.03 -4.56
N THR A 235 -10.88 0.66 -3.42
CA THR A 235 -10.61 1.61 -2.33
C THR A 235 -9.29 2.34 -2.53
N ASN A 236 -8.54 2.02 -3.60
CA ASN A 236 -7.29 2.69 -3.94
C ASN A 236 -7.57 3.91 -4.83
N GLU A 237 -7.79 5.04 -4.20
CA GLU A 237 -8.03 6.33 -4.84
C GLU A 237 -6.76 6.94 -5.42
N GLY A 238 -5.59 6.58 -4.87
CA GLY A 238 -4.29 7.14 -5.25
C GLY A 238 -3.93 8.44 -4.54
N ILE A 239 -2.94 9.09 -5.08
CA ILE A 239 -2.25 10.27 -4.52
C ILE A 239 -2.42 11.44 -5.49
N LEU A 240 -2.75 12.61 -4.95
CA LEU A 240 -2.63 13.89 -5.63
C LEU A 240 -1.27 14.51 -5.29
N LEU A 241 -0.53 14.95 -6.31
CA LEU A 241 0.73 15.68 -6.17
C LEU A 241 0.49 17.15 -6.51
N LYS A 242 0.89 18.03 -5.60
CA LYS A 242 0.68 19.47 -5.70
C LYS A 242 1.98 20.23 -5.37
N GLY A 243 2.33 21.21 -6.18
CA GLY A 243 3.46 22.11 -5.93
C GLY A 243 3.09 23.26 -4.99
N SER A 244 4.06 23.81 -4.30
CA SER A 244 3.89 25.02 -3.48
C SER A 244 3.86 26.32 -4.30
N GLU A 245 4.42 26.27 -5.52
CA GLU A 245 4.62 27.44 -6.36
C GLU A 245 3.98 27.25 -7.75
N ASN A 246 3.79 28.35 -8.48
CA ASN A 246 3.29 28.30 -9.86
C ASN A 246 4.36 27.85 -10.88
N THR A 247 5.59 27.69 -10.45
CA THR A 247 6.66 27.06 -11.25
C THR A 247 6.32 25.63 -11.55
N ILE A 248 6.52 25.22 -12.81
CA ILE A 248 6.23 23.87 -13.25
C ILE A 248 7.44 22.97 -12.91
N HIS A 249 7.19 21.99 -12.05
CA HIS A 249 8.13 20.91 -11.79
C HIS A 249 7.77 19.73 -12.69
N VAL A 250 8.77 19.13 -13.32
CA VAL A 250 8.57 17.99 -14.24
C VAL A 250 9.32 16.78 -13.69
N PHE A 251 8.59 15.70 -13.47
CA PHE A 251 9.13 14.41 -13.02
C PHE A 251 8.94 13.35 -14.09
N HIS A 252 9.78 12.32 -14.05
CA HIS A 252 9.56 11.14 -14.85
C HIS A 252 8.28 10.42 -14.43
N SER A 253 7.57 9.84 -15.39
CA SER A 253 6.36 9.03 -15.17
C SER A 253 6.66 7.52 -15.22
N SER A 254 5.66 6.70 -15.01
CA SER A 254 5.74 5.25 -15.23
C SER A 254 6.00 4.87 -16.69
N GLU A 255 5.80 5.80 -17.62
CA GLU A 255 6.06 5.65 -19.05
C GLU A 255 7.50 6.04 -19.46
N ALA A 256 8.34 6.47 -18.49
CA ALA A 256 9.73 6.81 -18.78
C ALA A 256 10.47 5.62 -19.40
N GLU A 257 11.30 5.87 -20.41
CA GLU A 257 12.07 4.84 -21.10
C GLU A 257 13.07 4.16 -20.14
N ASP A 258 13.81 4.99 -19.38
CA ASP A 258 14.66 4.48 -18.30
C ASP A 258 13.80 4.07 -17.10
N LYS A 259 13.76 2.78 -16.84
CA LYS A 259 12.99 2.20 -15.74
C LYS A 259 13.48 2.63 -14.36
N GLU A 260 14.75 3.00 -14.23
CA GLU A 260 15.31 3.42 -12.94
C GLU A 260 14.82 4.82 -12.52
N LEU A 261 14.36 5.61 -13.48
CA LEU A 261 13.81 6.95 -13.25
C LEU A 261 12.29 6.99 -13.04
N ARG A 262 11.62 5.84 -13.10
CA ARG A 262 10.17 5.74 -12.89
C ARG A 262 9.82 5.96 -11.43
N PRO A 263 8.63 6.51 -11.13
CA PRO A 263 8.11 6.64 -9.77
C PRO A 263 8.12 5.31 -9.02
N GLN A 264 8.42 5.38 -7.71
CA GLN A 264 8.48 4.21 -6.85
C GLN A 264 7.68 4.47 -5.57
N LEU A 265 6.88 3.49 -5.15
CA LEU A 265 6.36 3.44 -3.79
C LEU A 265 7.18 2.40 -3.01
N ILE A 266 7.86 2.84 -1.97
CA ILE A 266 8.72 2.01 -1.13
C ILE A 266 7.99 1.79 0.18
N VAL A 267 7.62 0.55 0.47
CA VAL A 267 6.90 0.18 1.69
C VAL A 267 7.78 -0.74 2.51
N THR A 268 8.10 -0.32 3.74
CA THR A 268 8.79 -1.16 4.71
C THR A 268 7.79 -1.60 5.77
N TYR A 269 7.71 -2.90 6.00
CA TYR A 269 6.82 -3.47 7.00
C TYR A 269 7.49 -4.60 7.78
N SER A 270 7.01 -4.87 8.96
CA SER A 270 7.35 -6.05 9.74
C SER A 270 6.19 -7.03 9.71
N SER A 271 6.50 -8.31 9.54
CA SER A 271 5.47 -9.32 9.72
C SER A 271 5.20 -9.47 11.22
N THR A 272 3.95 -9.26 11.62
CA THR A 272 3.50 -9.67 12.94
C THR A 272 2.95 -11.08 12.80
N PHE A 273 3.65 -12.07 13.29
CA PHE A 273 3.02 -13.35 13.52
C PHE A 273 2.88 -13.57 15.03
N GLU A 274 1.83 -14.22 15.42
CA GLU A 274 1.51 -14.45 16.84
C GLU A 274 1.02 -15.89 17.03
N ILE A 275 1.26 -16.43 18.23
CA ILE A 275 0.55 -17.63 18.65
C ILE A 275 -0.87 -17.21 19.01
N ILE A 276 -1.82 -17.65 18.18
CA ILE A 276 -3.24 -17.31 18.33
C ILE A 276 -3.85 -18.08 19.51
N LYS A 277 -3.44 -19.35 19.66
CA LYS A 277 -4.02 -20.25 20.65
C LYS A 277 -3.11 -21.45 20.94
N ILE A 278 -3.06 -21.86 22.20
CA ILE A 278 -2.49 -23.13 22.64
C ILE A 278 -3.60 -23.93 23.29
N ILE A 279 -3.83 -25.15 22.80
CA ILE A 279 -4.91 -26.04 23.27
C ILE A 279 -4.29 -27.37 23.69
N ARG A 280 -4.40 -27.71 24.96
CA ARG A 280 -4.02 -29.06 25.45
C ARG A 280 -5.20 -29.96 25.42
N ASN A 281 -5.03 -31.16 24.81
CA ASN A 281 -6.03 -32.20 24.84
C ASN A 281 -5.87 -33.04 26.14
N PRO A 282 -6.84 -33.00 27.07
CA PRO A 282 -6.71 -33.70 28.34
C PRO A 282 -6.71 -35.23 28.20
N ASN A 283 -7.25 -35.77 27.10
CA ASN A 283 -7.36 -37.20 26.90
C ASN A 283 -6.10 -37.83 26.29
N THR A 284 -5.43 -37.10 25.41
CA THR A 284 -4.22 -37.56 24.71
C THR A 284 -2.93 -36.98 25.28
N GLY A 285 -3.03 -35.85 26.01
CA GLY A 285 -1.87 -35.09 26.48
C GLY A 285 -1.22 -34.24 25.38
N SER A 286 -1.65 -34.37 24.13
CA SER A 286 -1.10 -33.55 23.02
C SER A 286 -1.44 -32.09 23.16
N THR A 287 -0.59 -31.23 22.61
CA THR A 287 -0.80 -29.78 22.59
C THR A 287 -0.88 -29.29 21.14
N THR A 288 -1.96 -28.58 20.80
CA THR A 288 -2.11 -27.93 19.50
C THR A 288 -1.73 -26.47 19.63
N ILE A 289 -0.75 -26.01 18.86
CA ILE A 289 -0.30 -24.63 18.73
C ILE A 289 -0.88 -24.08 17.42
N GLN A 290 -1.77 -23.09 17.53
CA GLN A 290 -2.27 -22.32 16.38
C GLN A 290 -1.53 -21.00 16.32
N PHE A 291 -0.97 -20.68 15.16
CA PHE A 291 -0.27 -19.42 14.95
C PHE A 291 -0.64 -18.81 13.59
N SER A 292 -0.53 -17.49 13.49
CA SER A 292 -0.71 -16.78 12.23
C SER A 292 0.41 -17.15 11.25
N SER A 293 0.10 -17.34 9.98
CA SER A 293 1.07 -17.79 8.99
C SER A 293 0.74 -17.30 7.58
N SER A 294 1.77 -17.28 6.75
CA SER A 294 1.65 -17.00 5.31
C SER A 294 1.80 -18.31 4.51
N PRO A 295 1.01 -18.50 3.44
CA PRO A 295 1.09 -19.70 2.62
C PRO A 295 2.47 -19.92 2.02
N GLY A 296 3.02 -21.13 2.19
CA GLY A 296 4.29 -21.52 1.61
C GLY A 296 5.54 -21.06 2.36
N GLU A 297 5.39 -20.24 3.41
CA GLU A 297 6.49 -19.87 4.30
C GLU A 297 6.80 -21.02 5.26
N GLU A 298 8.06 -21.14 5.65
CA GLU A 298 8.53 -22.17 6.58
C GLU A 298 8.65 -21.61 8.00
N TYR A 299 8.24 -22.42 8.96
CA TYR A 299 8.26 -22.07 10.39
C TYR A 299 8.88 -23.21 11.18
N ALA A 300 9.62 -22.85 12.23
CA ALA A 300 10.06 -23.75 13.26
C ALA A 300 9.23 -23.59 14.53
N VAL A 301 8.94 -24.68 15.20
CA VAL A 301 8.27 -24.70 16.49
C VAL A 301 9.23 -25.28 17.53
N ASP A 302 9.46 -24.53 18.58
CA ASP A 302 10.33 -24.95 19.70
C ASP A 302 9.52 -25.02 20.99
N ALA A 303 9.97 -25.88 21.92
CA ALA A 303 9.44 -25.96 23.27
C ALA A 303 10.52 -25.77 24.33
N SER A 304 10.12 -25.31 25.53
CA SER A 304 11.01 -25.12 26.66
C SER A 304 10.29 -25.35 27.99
N TYR A 305 10.99 -25.90 28.96
CA TYR A 305 10.50 -26.03 30.34
C TYR A 305 10.97 -24.89 31.26
N ASP A 306 11.95 -24.11 30.85
CA ASP A 306 12.61 -23.12 31.69
C ASP A 306 12.82 -21.75 31.02
N LEU A 307 12.35 -21.61 29.75
CA LEU A 307 12.51 -20.42 28.89
C LEU A 307 13.97 -20.11 28.51
N ASN A 308 14.96 -20.93 28.95
CA ASN A 308 16.35 -20.73 28.65
C ASN A 308 16.87 -21.72 27.61
N ILE A 309 16.47 -23.00 27.75
CA ILE A 309 16.84 -24.07 26.82
C ILE A 309 15.62 -24.39 25.99
N TRP A 310 15.78 -24.24 24.69
CA TRP A 310 14.72 -24.48 23.71
C TRP A 310 15.08 -25.73 22.90
N GLU A 311 14.16 -26.68 22.87
CA GLU A 311 14.23 -27.88 22.04
C GLU A 311 13.38 -27.64 20.79
N GLU A 312 13.97 -27.81 19.61
CA GLU A 312 13.28 -27.71 18.35
C GLU A 312 12.43 -28.95 18.14
N LEU A 313 11.11 -28.75 17.98
CA LEU A 313 10.15 -29.82 17.76
C LEU A 313 10.01 -30.11 16.26
N ASP A 314 9.99 -29.06 15.42
CA ASP A 314 9.87 -29.16 13.97
C ASP A 314 10.41 -27.86 13.35
N ASP A 315 11.19 -27.97 12.28
CA ASP A 315 11.74 -26.85 11.49
C ASP A 315 11.17 -26.77 10.06
N GLY A 316 10.24 -27.67 9.71
CA GLY A 316 9.63 -27.78 8.37
C GLY A 316 8.13 -27.51 8.34
N VAL A 317 7.59 -26.73 9.27
CA VAL A 317 6.14 -26.45 9.31
C VAL A 317 5.77 -25.47 8.21
N ILE A 318 5.09 -25.96 7.18
CA ILE A 318 4.66 -25.10 6.05
C ILE A 318 3.43 -24.28 6.42
N GLY A 319 3.55 -22.98 6.27
CA GLY A 319 2.48 -22.03 6.50
C GLY A 319 1.28 -22.24 5.59
N LYS A 320 0.07 -22.18 6.17
CA LYS A 320 -1.21 -22.18 5.47
C LYS A 320 -1.77 -20.76 5.39
N LYS A 321 -2.80 -20.58 4.59
CA LYS A 321 -3.50 -19.30 4.51
C LYS A 321 -4.13 -18.97 5.86
N ASP A 322 -3.83 -17.77 6.38
CA ASP A 322 -4.35 -17.18 7.61
C ASP A 322 -3.81 -17.79 8.91
N LYS A 323 -3.80 -19.10 9.07
CA LYS A 323 -3.29 -19.76 10.26
C LYS A 323 -2.76 -21.14 9.97
N THR A 324 -1.76 -21.56 10.72
CA THR A 324 -1.22 -22.92 10.75
C THR A 324 -1.42 -23.52 12.13
N GLU A 325 -1.66 -24.83 12.14
CA GLU A 325 -1.74 -25.63 13.36
C GLU A 325 -0.57 -26.61 13.35
N PHE A 326 0.17 -26.61 14.44
CA PHE A 326 1.16 -27.63 14.77
C PHE A 326 0.66 -28.43 15.96
N VAL A 327 0.81 -29.75 15.91
CA VAL A 327 0.40 -30.63 17.00
C VAL A 327 1.66 -31.25 17.62
N ASP A 328 1.92 -30.89 18.86
CA ASP A 328 2.94 -31.52 19.68
C ASP A 328 2.31 -32.75 20.36
N ASP A 329 2.65 -33.93 19.85
CA ASP A 329 2.22 -35.23 20.40
C ASP A 329 3.20 -35.74 21.47
N PHE A 330 4.21 -34.96 21.81
CA PHE A 330 5.20 -35.34 22.80
C PHE A 330 4.53 -35.37 24.18
N LEU A 331 4.30 -36.56 24.69
CA LEU A 331 3.85 -36.74 26.05
C LEU A 331 4.98 -36.29 26.98
N ALA A 332 4.78 -35.12 27.61
CA ALA A 332 5.68 -34.69 28.65
C ALA A 332 5.94 -35.83 29.62
N PRO A 333 7.19 -36.20 29.95
CA PRO A 333 7.48 -37.25 30.90
C PRO A 333 6.69 -37.00 32.18
N GLU A 334 5.94 -38.01 32.63
CA GLU A 334 5.01 -37.94 33.78
C GLU A 334 5.61 -37.36 35.05
N ASN A 335 6.93 -37.17 35.09
CA ASN A 335 7.71 -36.71 36.26
C ASN A 335 8.20 -35.24 36.21
N LYS A 336 7.93 -34.51 35.13
CA LYS A 336 8.24 -33.06 35.06
C LYS A 336 6.94 -32.28 35.24
N GLY A 337 6.50 -32.11 36.48
CA GLY A 337 5.38 -31.24 36.84
C GLY A 337 5.73 -29.74 36.61
N GLY A 338 6.12 -29.37 35.41
CA GLY A 338 6.51 -28.03 35.04
C GLY A 338 5.60 -27.45 33.94
N GLU A 339 5.57 -26.16 33.83
CA GLU A 339 4.96 -25.45 32.70
C GLU A 339 5.78 -25.74 31.45
N LEU A 340 5.11 -25.92 30.32
CA LEU A 340 5.73 -26.07 29.01
C LEU A 340 5.41 -24.80 28.19
N PHE A 341 6.46 -24.18 27.67
CA PHE A 341 6.39 -22.97 26.87
C PHE A 341 6.67 -23.32 25.42
N TYR A 342 6.01 -22.61 24.52
CA TYR A 342 6.20 -22.76 23.09
C TYR A 342 6.61 -21.43 22.46
N ARG A 343 7.47 -21.49 21.45
CA ARG A 343 7.72 -20.38 20.54
C ARG A 343 7.66 -20.90 19.09
N VAL A 344 7.24 -20.01 18.21
CA VAL A 344 7.26 -20.23 16.78
C VAL A 344 8.23 -19.24 16.16
N ARG A 345 9.06 -19.68 15.24
CA ARG A 345 10.01 -18.86 14.49
C ARG A 345 9.69 -18.99 13.00
N LYS A 346 9.70 -17.90 12.25
CA LYS A 346 9.73 -17.92 10.78
C LYS A 346 11.18 -18.20 10.35
N LEU A 347 11.39 -19.09 9.40
CA LEU A 347 12.70 -19.44 8.87
C LEU A 347 13.07 -18.61 7.64
#